data_9a4546a81a5df2008fe4032f097b0e08
#
_entry.id   9a4546a81a5df2008fe4032f097b0e08
#
_cell.length_a   1.000
_cell.length_b   1.000
_cell.length_c   1.000
_cell.angle_alpha   90.00
_cell.angle_beta   90.00
_cell.angle_gamma   90.00
#
_symmetry.space_group_name_H-M   'P 1'
#
loop_
_entity.id
_entity.type
_entity.pdbx_description
1 polymer ?
#
loop_
_entity_poly.entity_id
_entity_poly.type
_entity_poly.pdbx_seq_one_letter_code
_entity_poly.pdbx_strand_id
1 'polypeptide(L)'
;MAELLRPYADAKPDEPAITDERGSTSWRELDARTGRLANALRGLGLGTGDAIAIHSGNRREYFELMCAAGHIGIRYVMVNWHWTADELRYVLTDAGARALFSEDAFGDVAREASEGLGLDARVAFGGAVEGFTPYEEFLATGAGEEIADPVMGFPMFYTSGTTGRPKGVSRTQLGAGAPIETASLIGDVFAEVLRIPADGRSLLVGPVYHSAQWLWSLVFLLRGRSVVMRRDFDPAAALRLIDEYAITNVHLVPTQFVRLLRLDEEARAAFDGSSLAAVWHGAAPCPPEVKRRMIDWFGPVVHEYYGSTEASVNSVITAEEWLKKPGSVGLPLPTTEVHILREDGEPAAAGERGQIFFRYTSGDDVVYWGDEEKTRSVHRADGLFTTGDVGHLDEDGYLFLSDRVIDMIISGGVNIYPAEIEGVLITHPAVRDVAVFGVPDEEFGEQVKAAVELADGAEPSDALAGELIGHVRASLAGYKAPRSVDFVERMPRTPTGKLYKRLLRDPYWEGQKQKI
;
A
#
# COMPACT_ATOMS: atom_id res chain seq x y z
N MET A 1 -7.09 15.41 -25.82
CA MET A 1 -7.40 14.05 -25.32
C MET A 1 -6.13 13.42 -24.76
N ALA A 2 -6.27 12.50 -23.84
CA ALA A 2 -5.13 11.94 -23.13
C ALA A 2 -4.42 10.86 -23.96
N GLU A 3 -3.12 11.00 -24.22
CA GLU A 3 -2.32 10.13 -25.10
C GLU A 3 -2.43 8.64 -24.72
N LEU A 4 -2.37 8.33 -23.40
CA LEU A 4 -2.41 6.95 -22.91
C LEU A 4 -3.83 6.34 -22.90
N LEU A 5 -4.88 7.15 -22.96
CA LEU A 5 -6.28 6.69 -22.92
C LEU A 5 -6.90 6.61 -24.30
N ARG A 6 -6.45 7.45 -25.25
CA ARG A 6 -6.97 7.56 -26.60
C ARG A 6 -7.11 6.23 -27.34
N PRO A 7 -6.11 5.35 -27.36
CA PRO A 7 -6.23 4.08 -28.08
C PRO A 7 -7.42 3.23 -27.60
N TYR A 8 -7.77 3.33 -26.32
CA TYR A 8 -8.89 2.59 -25.73
C TYR A 8 -10.22 3.32 -25.92
N ALA A 9 -10.22 4.65 -25.89
CA ALA A 9 -11.38 5.46 -26.24
C ALA A 9 -11.82 5.25 -27.69
N ASP A 10 -10.87 5.01 -28.59
CA ASP A 10 -11.16 4.71 -30.01
C ASP A 10 -11.58 3.24 -30.20
N ALA A 11 -10.92 2.29 -29.52
CA ALA A 11 -11.16 0.86 -29.72
C ALA A 11 -12.44 0.35 -29.02
N LYS A 12 -12.78 0.90 -27.84
CA LYS A 12 -13.91 0.46 -27.00
C LYS A 12 -14.61 1.64 -26.30
N PRO A 13 -15.12 2.63 -27.08
CA PRO A 13 -15.57 3.92 -26.58
C PRO A 13 -16.64 3.86 -25.50
N ASP A 14 -17.59 2.94 -25.63
CA ASP A 14 -18.77 2.86 -24.80
C ASP A 14 -18.64 1.81 -23.66
N GLU A 15 -17.52 1.06 -23.65
CA GLU A 15 -17.24 0.15 -22.55
C GLU A 15 -16.86 0.91 -21.26
N PRO A 16 -17.22 0.40 -20.07
CA PRO A 16 -16.79 0.97 -18.81
C PRO A 16 -15.27 0.92 -18.64
N ALA A 17 -14.64 2.07 -18.45
CA ALA A 17 -13.26 2.19 -18.01
C ALA A 17 -13.15 2.09 -16.49
N ILE A 18 -14.05 2.80 -15.81
CA ILE A 18 -14.08 2.87 -14.35
C ILE A 18 -15.53 2.70 -13.89
N THR A 19 -15.72 1.87 -12.87
CA THR A 19 -17.02 1.67 -12.21
C THR A 19 -16.86 1.87 -10.70
N ASP A 20 -17.62 2.77 -10.12
CA ASP A 20 -17.74 2.98 -8.67
C ASP A 20 -19.18 2.77 -8.19
N GLU A 21 -19.44 2.98 -6.90
CA GLU A 21 -20.77 2.81 -6.30
C GLU A 21 -21.84 3.80 -6.83
N ARG A 22 -21.43 4.80 -7.63
CA ARG A 22 -22.30 5.85 -8.23
C ARG A 22 -22.57 5.63 -9.71
N GLY A 23 -21.89 4.67 -10.34
CA GLY A 23 -22.05 4.32 -11.74
C GLY A 23 -20.73 4.11 -12.46
N SER A 24 -20.76 4.19 -13.79
CA SER A 24 -19.60 3.95 -14.63
C SER A 24 -19.24 5.17 -15.46
N THR A 25 -17.96 5.30 -15.77
CA THR A 25 -17.41 6.22 -16.78
C THR A 25 -16.86 5.39 -17.92
N SER A 26 -17.31 5.64 -19.15
CA SER A 26 -16.81 4.96 -20.34
C SER A 26 -15.39 5.40 -20.71
N TRP A 27 -14.70 4.64 -21.56
CA TRP A 27 -13.38 5.03 -22.06
C TRP A 27 -13.38 6.37 -22.78
N ARG A 28 -14.41 6.64 -23.60
CA ARG A 28 -14.59 7.90 -24.29
C ARG A 28 -14.78 9.07 -23.33
N GLU A 29 -15.61 8.90 -22.31
CA GLU A 29 -15.84 9.91 -21.28
C GLU A 29 -14.60 10.19 -20.46
N LEU A 30 -13.88 9.13 -20.04
CA LEU A 30 -12.64 9.28 -19.28
C LEU A 30 -11.58 10.05 -20.08
N ASP A 31 -11.37 9.71 -21.35
CA ASP A 31 -10.43 10.40 -22.22
C ASP A 31 -10.80 11.88 -22.39
N ALA A 32 -12.07 12.17 -22.68
CA ALA A 32 -12.55 13.54 -22.86
C ALA A 32 -12.46 14.39 -21.59
N ARG A 33 -12.83 13.83 -20.45
CA ARG A 33 -12.76 14.53 -19.15
C ARG A 33 -11.31 14.73 -18.71
N THR A 34 -10.44 13.75 -18.93
CA THR A 34 -9.00 13.86 -18.67
C THR A 34 -8.38 14.98 -19.49
N GLY A 35 -8.70 15.09 -20.79
CA GLY A 35 -8.20 16.16 -21.65
C GLY A 35 -8.63 17.55 -21.17
N ARG A 36 -9.93 17.73 -20.87
CA ARG A 36 -10.44 19.00 -20.32
C ARG A 36 -9.78 19.35 -19.00
N LEU A 37 -9.64 18.40 -18.10
CA LEU A 37 -9.05 18.63 -16.79
C LEU A 37 -7.57 18.99 -16.87
N ALA A 38 -6.81 18.34 -17.76
CA ALA A 38 -5.43 18.70 -18.05
C ALA A 38 -5.30 20.13 -18.55
N ASN A 39 -6.17 20.54 -19.49
CA ASN A 39 -6.19 21.91 -20.00
C ASN A 39 -6.66 22.93 -18.96
N ALA A 40 -7.60 22.58 -18.06
CA ALA A 40 -7.99 23.42 -16.93
C ALA A 40 -6.82 23.66 -15.96
N LEU A 41 -6.05 22.61 -15.64
CA LEU A 41 -4.84 22.72 -14.81
C LEU A 41 -3.78 23.59 -15.48
N ARG A 42 -3.54 23.43 -16.78
CA ARG A 42 -2.66 24.32 -17.55
C ARG A 42 -3.14 25.77 -17.58
N GLY A 43 -4.46 25.98 -17.60
CA GLY A 43 -5.09 27.30 -17.49
C GLY A 43 -4.74 28.04 -16.19
N LEU A 44 -4.42 27.32 -15.13
CA LEU A 44 -3.87 27.87 -13.87
C LEU A 44 -2.34 28.11 -13.94
N GLY A 45 -1.70 27.84 -15.07
CA GLY A 45 -0.23 27.91 -15.21
C GLY A 45 0.49 26.76 -14.51
N LEU A 46 -0.19 25.61 -14.33
CA LEU A 46 0.41 24.38 -13.78
C LEU A 46 1.06 23.56 -14.90
N GLY A 47 2.19 22.95 -14.61
CA GLY A 47 2.94 22.13 -15.54
C GLY A 47 3.98 21.26 -14.84
N THR A 48 4.99 20.83 -15.61
CA THR A 48 6.04 19.93 -15.12
C THR A 48 6.72 20.45 -13.88
N GLY A 49 6.74 19.63 -12.84
CA GLY A 49 7.37 19.93 -11.55
C GLY A 49 6.43 20.56 -10.52
N ASP A 50 5.28 21.10 -10.94
CA ASP A 50 4.24 21.55 -10.00
C ASP A 50 3.56 20.35 -9.31
N ALA A 51 2.85 20.61 -8.23
CA ALA A 51 2.12 19.59 -7.50
C ALA A 51 0.66 19.98 -7.29
N ILE A 52 -0.23 18.98 -7.38
CA ILE A 52 -1.62 19.07 -6.91
C ILE A 52 -1.85 18.02 -5.82
N ALA A 53 -2.78 18.28 -4.89
CA ALA A 53 -3.17 17.31 -3.87
C ALA A 53 -4.58 16.79 -4.13
N ILE A 54 -4.78 15.48 -3.98
CA ILE A 54 -6.07 14.80 -4.16
C ILE A 54 -6.48 14.18 -2.83
N HIS A 55 -7.50 14.73 -2.21
CA HIS A 55 -8.03 14.37 -0.89
C HIS A 55 -9.41 13.72 -1.03
N SER A 56 -9.43 12.41 -1.21
CA SER A 56 -10.67 11.68 -1.52
C SER A 56 -10.58 10.20 -1.16
N GLY A 57 -11.73 9.58 -0.96
CA GLY A 57 -11.88 8.14 -1.04
C GLY A 57 -11.77 7.60 -2.47
N ASN A 58 -11.98 6.30 -2.64
CA ASN A 58 -12.00 5.68 -3.97
C ASN A 58 -13.21 6.20 -4.77
N ARG A 59 -12.95 6.98 -5.82
CA ARG A 59 -13.96 7.62 -6.68
C ARG A 59 -13.42 7.81 -8.10
N ARG A 60 -14.33 7.95 -9.07
CA ARG A 60 -13.96 8.19 -10.48
C ARG A 60 -13.19 9.49 -10.67
N GLU A 61 -13.57 10.56 -10.00
CA GLU A 61 -12.92 11.87 -10.06
C GLU A 61 -11.45 11.80 -9.62
N TYR A 62 -11.12 10.89 -8.71
CA TYR A 62 -9.72 10.64 -8.31
C TYR A 62 -8.89 10.17 -9.50
N PHE A 63 -9.44 9.25 -10.30
CA PHE A 63 -8.75 8.71 -11.49
C PHE A 63 -8.67 9.73 -12.61
N GLU A 64 -9.70 10.55 -12.82
CA GLU A 64 -9.67 11.65 -13.78
C GLU A 64 -8.52 12.62 -13.46
N LEU A 65 -8.36 12.98 -12.17
CA LEU A 65 -7.29 13.86 -11.69
C LEU A 65 -5.90 13.24 -11.87
N MET A 66 -5.74 11.96 -11.50
CA MET A 66 -4.46 11.24 -11.68
C MET A 66 -4.09 11.14 -13.16
N CYS A 67 -5.07 10.82 -14.04
CA CYS A 67 -4.85 10.76 -15.48
C CYS A 67 -4.48 12.13 -16.04
N ALA A 68 -5.18 13.19 -15.66
CA ALA A 68 -4.91 14.54 -16.15
C ALA A 68 -3.51 15.02 -15.73
N ALA A 69 -3.19 14.93 -14.43
CA ALA A 69 -1.88 15.29 -13.91
C ALA A 69 -0.77 14.41 -14.52
N GLY A 70 -1.08 13.12 -14.69
CA GLY A 70 -0.20 12.12 -15.31
C GLY A 70 0.17 12.39 -16.77
N HIS A 71 -0.55 13.26 -17.48
CA HIS A 71 -0.29 13.60 -18.87
C HIS A 71 0.37 14.97 -19.09
N ILE A 72 0.54 15.78 -18.03
CA ILE A 72 1.10 17.13 -18.14
C ILE A 72 2.26 17.40 -17.19
N GLY A 73 2.94 16.36 -16.74
CA GLY A 73 4.15 16.46 -15.92
C GLY A 73 3.92 16.90 -14.48
N ILE A 74 2.69 16.93 -14.00
CA ILE A 74 2.36 17.34 -12.62
C ILE A 74 2.57 16.17 -11.66
N ARG A 75 3.13 16.49 -10.49
CA ARG A 75 3.14 15.57 -9.35
C ARG A 75 1.76 15.61 -8.69
N TYR A 76 1.12 14.44 -8.55
CA TYR A 76 -0.15 14.34 -7.83
C TYR A 76 0.07 13.68 -6.47
N VAL A 77 -0.16 14.49 -5.41
CA VAL A 77 -0.01 14.06 -4.02
C VAL A 77 -1.22 13.23 -3.62
N MET A 78 -0.96 11.98 -3.27
CA MET A 78 -1.96 11.00 -2.89
C MET A 78 -2.26 11.16 -1.39
N VAL A 79 -3.32 11.93 -1.05
CA VAL A 79 -3.64 12.28 0.33
C VAL A 79 -4.38 11.16 1.04
N ASN A 80 -3.89 10.80 2.23
CA ASN A 80 -4.63 9.93 3.12
C ASN A 80 -5.83 10.71 3.73
N TRP A 81 -7.05 10.33 3.40
CA TRP A 81 -8.25 11.03 3.85
C TRP A 81 -8.55 10.94 5.36
N HIS A 82 -7.77 10.16 6.11
CA HIS A 82 -7.87 10.08 7.57
C HIS A 82 -7.02 11.11 8.30
N TRP A 83 -6.21 11.89 7.57
CA TRP A 83 -5.40 12.93 8.18
C TRP A 83 -6.26 14.05 8.75
N THR A 84 -5.78 14.60 9.86
CA THR A 84 -6.30 15.84 10.44
C THR A 84 -5.98 17.04 9.55
N ALA A 85 -6.62 18.18 9.83
CA ALA A 85 -6.35 19.42 9.10
C ALA A 85 -4.86 19.83 9.20
N ASP A 86 -4.24 19.66 10.36
CA ASP A 86 -2.82 19.98 10.58
C ASP A 86 -1.89 19.08 9.76
N GLU A 87 -2.17 17.78 9.71
CA GLU A 87 -1.40 16.83 8.90
C GLU A 87 -1.55 17.11 7.40
N LEU A 88 -2.78 17.39 6.95
CA LEU A 88 -3.03 17.75 5.55
C LEU A 88 -2.35 19.07 5.20
N ARG A 89 -2.44 20.11 6.06
CA ARG A 89 -1.75 21.39 5.89
C ARG A 89 -0.24 21.21 5.76
N TYR A 90 0.33 20.36 6.62
CA TYR A 90 1.75 20.04 6.54
C TYR A 90 2.10 19.43 5.17
N VAL A 91 1.34 18.46 4.69
CA VAL A 91 1.60 17.80 3.40
C VAL A 91 1.41 18.75 2.22
N LEU A 92 0.39 19.60 2.24
CA LEU A 92 0.18 20.62 1.19
C LEU A 92 1.39 21.57 1.09
N THR A 93 1.92 21.97 2.25
CA THR A 93 3.08 22.87 2.32
C THR A 93 4.36 22.18 1.89
N ASP A 94 4.63 20.98 2.41
CA ASP A 94 5.84 20.19 2.15
C ASP A 94 5.94 19.78 0.67
N ALA A 95 4.83 19.34 0.08
CA ALA A 95 4.77 18.99 -1.34
C ALA A 95 4.84 20.21 -2.28
N GLY A 96 4.64 21.42 -1.77
CA GLY A 96 4.46 22.62 -2.57
C GLY A 96 3.21 22.53 -3.45
N ALA A 97 2.11 21.96 -2.92
CA ALA A 97 0.87 21.82 -3.66
C ALA A 97 0.31 23.19 -4.05
N ARG A 98 0.00 23.37 -5.34
CA ARG A 98 -0.59 24.58 -5.88
C ARG A 98 -2.12 24.51 -5.98
N ALA A 99 -2.68 23.31 -6.04
CA ALA A 99 -4.13 23.12 -6.02
C ALA A 99 -4.52 21.96 -5.10
N LEU A 100 -5.69 22.07 -4.47
CA LEU A 100 -6.30 21.03 -3.66
C LEU A 100 -7.64 20.62 -4.27
N PHE A 101 -7.78 19.32 -4.55
CA PHE A 101 -9.03 18.70 -4.97
C PHE A 101 -9.54 17.83 -3.83
N SER A 102 -10.74 18.10 -3.32
CA SER A 102 -11.27 17.39 -2.16
C SER A 102 -12.68 16.85 -2.42
N GLU A 103 -12.93 15.63 -1.93
CA GLU A 103 -14.29 15.12 -1.79
C GLU A 103 -15.03 15.89 -0.70
N ASP A 104 -16.31 16.18 -0.93
CA ASP A 104 -17.19 16.92 0.01
C ASP A 104 -17.25 16.27 1.40
N ALA A 105 -17.17 14.95 1.47
CA ALA A 105 -17.16 14.19 2.74
C ALA A 105 -15.99 14.60 3.66
N PHE A 106 -14.93 15.19 3.12
CA PHE A 106 -13.75 15.68 3.85
C PHE A 106 -13.61 17.20 3.78
N GLY A 107 -14.67 17.89 3.36
CA GLY A 107 -14.66 19.32 3.06
C GLY A 107 -14.24 20.20 4.22
N ASP A 108 -14.63 19.90 5.46
CA ASP A 108 -14.23 20.69 6.64
C ASP A 108 -12.73 20.59 6.89
N VAL A 109 -12.15 19.39 6.82
CA VAL A 109 -10.71 19.17 6.96
C VAL A 109 -9.95 19.88 5.84
N ALA A 110 -10.43 19.78 4.60
CA ALA A 110 -9.81 20.39 3.43
C ALA A 110 -9.84 21.93 3.52
N ARG A 111 -10.96 22.52 3.97
CA ARG A 111 -11.13 23.95 4.16
C ARG A 111 -10.16 24.49 5.22
N GLU A 112 -10.15 23.88 6.40
CA GLU A 112 -9.27 24.25 7.50
C GLU A 112 -7.79 24.11 7.12
N ALA A 113 -7.41 22.97 6.49
CA ALA A 113 -6.04 22.72 6.07
C ALA A 113 -5.53 23.71 5.02
N SER A 114 -6.38 24.14 4.10
CA SER A 114 -6.00 25.01 2.98
C SER A 114 -6.15 26.52 3.26
N GLU A 115 -6.71 26.90 4.40
CA GLU A 115 -6.90 28.32 4.75
C GLU A 115 -5.56 29.06 4.82
N GLY A 116 -5.44 30.17 4.07
CA GLY A 116 -4.24 31.03 4.05
C GLY A 116 -3.03 30.47 3.30
N LEU A 117 -3.10 29.29 2.67
CA LEU A 117 -1.97 28.71 1.92
C LEU A 117 -1.72 29.34 0.53
N GLY A 118 -2.62 30.21 0.05
CA GLY A 118 -2.45 30.85 -1.26
C GLY A 118 -2.46 29.88 -2.44
N LEU A 119 -3.26 28.80 -2.35
CA LEU A 119 -3.43 27.85 -3.44
C LEU A 119 -4.08 28.52 -4.66
N ASP A 120 -3.65 28.15 -5.87
CA ASP A 120 -4.22 28.65 -7.13
C ASP A 120 -5.65 28.17 -7.34
N ALA A 121 -5.98 26.98 -6.83
CA ALA A 121 -7.34 26.45 -6.84
C ALA A 121 -7.64 25.57 -5.62
N ARG A 122 -8.90 25.67 -5.18
CA ARG A 122 -9.55 24.73 -4.27
C ARG A 122 -10.82 24.25 -4.94
N VAL A 123 -10.89 22.93 -5.21
CA VAL A 123 -11.96 22.33 -6.00
C VAL A 123 -12.61 21.20 -5.22
N ALA A 124 -13.95 21.19 -5.16
CA ALA A 124 -14.72 20.15 -4.48
C ALA A 124 -15.54 19.31 -5.45
N PHE A 125 -15.65 18.02 -5.17
CA PHE A 125 -16.49 17.07 -5.89
C PHE A 125 -17.34 16.23 -4.91
N GLY A 126 -18.46 15.69 -5.41
CA GLY A 126 -19.42 14.98 -4.59
C GLY A 126 -20.54 15.87 -4.08
N GLY A 127 -20.20 17.02 -3.55
CA GLY A 127 -21.09 18.07 -3.05
C GLY A 127 -20.36 19.40 -2.96
N ALA A 128 -21.07 20.43 -2.46
CA ALA A 128 -20.51 21.76 -2.29
C ALA A 128 -19.69 21.87 -0.99
N VAL A 129 -18.52 22.51 -1.08
CA VAL A 129 -17.69 22.87 0.07
C VAL A 129 -17.48 24.38 0.03
N GLU A 130 -17.69 25.05 1.17
CA GLU A 130 -17.54 26.51 1.26
C GLU A 130 -16.13 26.95 0.89
N GLY A 131 -16.03 27.92 -0.03
CA GLY A 131 -14.75 28.45 -0.54
C GLY A 131 -14.03 27.56 -1.55
N PHE A 132 -14.71 26.51 -2.05
CA PHE A 132 -14.20 25.66 -3.11
C PHE A 132 -15.05 25.82 -4.38
N THR A 133 -14.39 25.77 -5.53
CA THR A 133 -15.06 25.72 -6.85
C THR A 133 -15.64 24.32 -7.04
N PRO A 134 -16.89 24.18 -7.51
CA PRO A 134 -17.43 22.87 -7.90
C PRO A 134 -16.59 22.23 -9.02
N TYR A 135 -16.37 20.92 -8.92
CA TYR A 135 -15.49 20.18 -9.84
C TYR A 135 -15.93 20.32 -11.31
N GLU A 136 -17.23 20.22 -11.59
CA GLU A 136 -17.73 20.34 -12.97
C GLU A 136 -17.56 21.76 -13.53
N GLU A 137 -17.64 22.79 -12.69
CA GLU A 137 -17.36 24.17 -13.07
C GLU A 137 -15.85 24.33 -13.40
N PHE A 138 -14.98 23.77 -12.56
CA PHE A 138 -13.55 23.78 -12.83
C PHE A 138 -13.21 23.02 -14.11
N LEU A 139 -13.76 21.83 -14.31
CA LEU A 139 -13.60 21.03 -15.54
C LEU A 139 -14.05 21.78 -16.78
N ALA A 140 -15.14 22.56 -16.70
CA ALA A 140 -15.66 23.35 -17.80
C ALA A 140 -14.75 24.52 -18.23
N THR A 141 -13.78 24.92 -17.41
CA THR A 141 -12.79 25.95 -17.78
C THR A 141 -11.75 25.42 -18.76
N GLY A 142 -11.56 24.11 -18.84
CA GLY A 142 -10.61 23.49 -19.75
C GLY A 142 -11.17 23.33 -21.16
N ALA A 143 -10.36 23.66 -22.17
CA ALA A 143 -10.70 23.40 -23.56
C ALA A 143 -10.80 21.89 -23.83
N GLY A 144 -11.74 21.49 -24.69
CA GLY A 144 -11.90 20.09 -25.13
C GLY A 144 -10.89 19.65 -26.19
N GLU A 145 -9.77 20.33 -26.29
CA GLU A 145 -8.70 20.07 -27.26
C GLU A 145 -7.74 18.98 -26.74
N GLU A 146 -6.94 18.47 -27.68
CA GLU A 146 -5.88 17.51 -27.33
C GLU A 146 -4.86 18.13 -26.35
N ILE A 147 -4.26 17.28 -25.52
CA ILE A 147 -3.16 17.71 -24.67
C ILE A 147 -1.92 17.90 -25.57
N ALA A 148 -1.50 19.15 -25.71
CA ALA A 148 -0.27 19.44 -26.44
C ALA A 148 0.95 18.99 -25.63
N ASP A 149 1.97 18.42 -26.30
CA ASP A 149 3.25 18.02 -25.69
C ASP A 149 3.08 17.26 -24.36
N PRO A 150 2.43 16.07 -24.38
CA PRO A 150 2.21 15.31 -23.16
C PRO A 150 3.54 14.83 -22.57
N VAL A 151 3.68 14.96 -21.27
CA VAL A 151 4.83 14.47 -20.50
C VAL A 151 4.33 13.76 -19.26
N MET A 152 5.05 12.75 -18.81
CA MET A 152 4.65 11.94 -17.66
C MET A 152 4.62 12.77 -16.36
N GLY A 153 3.45 12.81 -15.72
CA GLY A 153 3.32 13.16 -14.31
C GLY A 153 3.52 11.93 -13.42
N PHE A 154 3.77 12.16 -12.14
CA PHE A 154 4.10 11.05 -11.24
C PHE A 154 3.44 11.20 -9.87
N PRO A 155 3.01 10.08 -9.23
CA PRO A 155 2.47 10.14 -7.89
C PRO A 155 3.53 10.54 -6.87
N MET A 156 3.10 11.28 -5.86
CA MET A 156 3.87 11.55 -4.67
C MET A 156 3.16 10.93 -3.48
N PHE A 157 3.73 9.85 -2.98
CA PHE A 157 3.20 9.15 -1.81
C PHE A 157 3.83 9.69 -0.54
N TYR A 158 3.01 9.82 0.50
CA TYR A 158 3.48 10.14 1.83
C TYR A 158 3.38 8.91 2.73
N THR A 159 4.50 8.51 3.29
CA THR A 159 4.57 7.40 4.25
C THR A 159 4.54 7.91 5.68
N SER A 160 3.95 7.12 6.60
CA SER A 160 4.01 7.42 8.03
C SER A 160 5.45 7.28 8.53
N GLY A 161 6.18 8.39 8.59
CA GLY A 161 7.54 8.40 9.11
C GLY A 161 7.60 7.88 10.55
N THR A 162 8.73 7.27 10.93
CA THR A 162 9.03 6.84 12.32
C THR A 162 9.06 8.01 13.31
N THR A 163 9.22 9.23 12.82
CA THR A 163 9.29 10.50 13.58
C THR A 163 7.94 11.19 13.79
N GLY A 164 6.84 10.62 13.33
CA GLY A 164 5.48 11.13 13.55
C GLY A 164 4.91 12.01 12.44
N ARG A 165 5.72 12.64 11.57
CA ARG A 165 5.22 13.40 10.41
C ARG A 165 5.32 12.57 9.14
N PRO A 166 4.31 12.63 8.23
CA PRO A 166 4.38 11.98 6.93
C PRO A 166 5.58 12.46 6.11
N LYS A 167 6.22 11.55 5.37
CA LYS A 167 7.35 11.87 4.50
C LYS A 167 7.02 11.55 3.05
N GLY A 168 7.26 12.51 2.16
CA GLY A 168 7.11 12.35 0.72
C GLY A 168 8.20 11.44 0.17
N VAL A 169 7.83 10.48 -0.67
CA VAL A 169 8.75 9.57 -1.35
C VAL A 169 8.82 9.96 -2.82
N SER A 170 10.04 10.10 -3.34
CA SER A 170 10.34 10.41 -4.73
C SER A 170 11.43 9.48 -5.27
N ARG A 171 11.69 9.58 -6.58
CA ARG A 171 12.70 8.78 -7.28
C ARG A 171 13.66 9.71 -8.04
N THR A 172 14.90 9.25 -8.26
CA THR A 172 15.92 10.06 -8.93
C THR A 172 15.74 10.13 -10.44
N GLN A 173 15.28 9.05 -11.08
CA GLN A 173 15.16 8.96 -12.55
C GLN A 173 13.71 8.79 -13.02
N LEU A 174 12.88 8.07 -12.25
CA LEU A 174 11.47 7.90 -12.54
C LEU A 174 10.67 9.02 -11.86
N GLY A 175 10.28 10.03 -12.63
CA GLY A 175 9.57 11.17 -12.05
C GLY A 175 8.80 11.99 -13.07
N ALA A 176 8.19 13.05 -12.59
CA ALA A 176 7.45 14.02 -13.40
C ALA A 176 8.35 14.67 -14.46
N GLY A 177 7.86 14.77 -15.70
CA GLY A 177 8.59 15.34 -16.84
C GLY A 177 9.29 14.32 -17.74
N ALA A 178 9.30 13.04 -17.38
CA ALA A 178 9.77 12.00 -18.31
C ALA A 178 8.86 11.93 -19.57
N PRO A 179 9.37 11.36 -20.69
CA PRO A 179 8.53 11.11 -21.87
C PRO A 179 7.29 10.30 -21.51
N ILE A 180 6.15 10.64 -22.10
CA ILE A 180 4.85 10.00 -21.76
C ILE A 180 4.86 8.49 -22.02
N GLU A 181 5.62 8.04 -23.01
CA GLU A 181 5.79 6.63 -23.36
C GLU A 181 6.40 5.80 -22.22
N THR A 182 7.14 6.45 -21.31
CA THR A 182 7.71 5.80 -20.12
C THR A 182 6.61 5.20 -19.25
N ALA A 183 5.46 5.85 -19.12
CA ALA A 183 4.33 5.31 -18.37
C ALA A 183 3.77 4.03 -18.99
N SER A 184 3.73 3.96 -20.34
CA SER A 184 3.33 2.75 -21.07
C SER A 184 4.30 1.60 -20.81
N LEU A 185 5.60 1.87 -20.94
CA LEU A 185 6.65 0.86 -20.73
C LEU A 185 6.60 0.30 -19.30
N ILE A 186 6.48 1.17 -18.30
CA ILE A 186 6.32 0.76 -16.89
C ILE A 186 5.08 -0.13 -16.73
N GLY A 187 3.96 0.28 -17.33
CA GLY A 187 2.70 -0.46 -17.26
C GLY A 187 2.80 -1.85 -17.90
N ASP A 188 3.49 -1.98 -19.03
CA ASP A 188 3.68 -3.26 -19.72
C ASP A 188 4.57 -4.21 -18.90
N VAL A 189 5.69 -3.70 -18.36
CA VAL A 189 6.59 -4.49 -17.50
C VAL A 189 5.84 -5.01 -16.26
N PHE A 190 5.09 -4.15 -15.58
CA PHE A 190 4.32 -4.59 -14.42
C PHE A 190 3.19 -5.57 -14.79
N ALA A 191 2.51 -5.35 -15.92
CA ALA A 191 1.47 -6.27 -16.37
C ALA A 191 2.02 -7.67 -16.66
N GLU A 192 3.22 -7.77 -17.24
CA GLU A 192 3.90 -9.04 -17.48
C GLU A 192 4.33 -9.71 -16.17
N VAL A 193 5.08 -9.00 -15.32
CA VAL A 193 5.58 -9.49 -14.03
C VAL A 193 4.45 -9.95 -13.12
N LEU A 194 3.35 -9.18 -13.09
CA LEU A 194 2.21 -9.45 -12.23
C LEU A 194 1.11 -10.28 -12.91
N ARG A 195 1.37 -10.81 -14.11
CA ARG A 195 0.48 -11.72 -14.86
C ARG A 195 -0.93 -11.14 -15.05
N ILE A 196 -1.04 -9.85 -15.38
CA ILE A 196 -2.32 -9.18 -15.58
C ILE A 196 -2.76 -9.35 -17.05
N PRO A 197 -3.92 -9.97 -17.32
CA PRO A 197 -4.42 -10.17 -18.69
C PRO A 197 -4.59 -8.83 -19.45
N ALA A 198 -4.45 -8.86 -20.78
CA ALA A 198 -4.57 -7.68 -21.61
C ALA A 198 -5.99 -7.08 -21.62
N ASP A 199 -7.00 -7.92 -21.48
CA ASP A 199 -8.42 -7.57 -21.31
C ASP A 199 -8.86 -7.57 -19.84
N GLY A 200 -7.89 -7.47 -18.92
CA GLY A 200 -8.10 -7.60 -17.48
C GLY A 200 -9.03 -6.53 -16.91
N ARG A 201 -9.66 -6.89 -15.80
CA ARG A 201 -10.52 -6.02 -14.99
C ARG A 201 -10.07 -6.10 -13.54
N SER A 202 -9.62 -4.95 -13.01
CA SER A 202 -9.10 -4.86 -11.64
C SER A 202 -10.22 -4.53 -10.66
N LEU A 203 -10.20 -5.17 -9.47
CA LEU A 203 -11.00 -4.75 -8.34
C LEU A 203 -10.15 -3.96 -7.35
N LEU A 204 -10.57 -2.71 -7.08
CA LEU A 204 -9.95 -1.83 -6.11
C LEU A 204 -10.81 -1.77 -4.83
N VAL A 205 -10.36 -2.40 -3.77
CA VAL A 205 -11.05 -2.46 -2.45
C VAL A 205 -10.17 -1.98 -1.28
N GLY A 206 -9.00 -1.48 -1.59
CA GLY A 206 -8.15 -0.74 -0.67
C GLY A 206 -8.05 0.72 -1.08
N PRO A 207 -7.58 1.63 -0.19
CA PRO A 207 -7.50 3.05 -0.50
C PRO A 207 -6.48 3.35 -1.60
N VAL A 208 -6.90 4.03 -2.66
CA VAL A 208 -6.06 4.32 -3.84
C VAL A 208 -4.83 5.17 -3.52
N TYR A 209 -4.84 5.92 -2.41
CA TYR A 209 -3.68 6.72 -1.99
C TYR A 209 -2.47 5.89 -1.55
N HIS A 210 -2.59 4.56 -1.44
CA HIS A 210 -1.45 3.68 -1.22
C HIS A 210 -0.82 3.21 -2.53
N SER A 211 0.50 3.17 -2.56
CA SER A 211 1.29 2.82 -3.76
C SER A 211 0.89 1.49 -4.40
N ALA A 212 0.58 0.47 -3.58
CA ALA A 212 0.10 -0.81 -4.09
C ALA A 212 -1.26 -0.66 -4.80
N GLN A 213 -2.23 -0.01 -4.18
CA GLN A 213 -3.56 0.15 -4.76
C GLN A 213 -3.53 1.02 -6.03
N TRP A 214 -2.66 2.04 -6.05
CA TRP A 214 -2.36 2.83 -7.23
C TRP A 214 -1.80 1.95 -8.36
N LEU A 215 -0.82 1.09 -8.08
CA LEU A 215 -0.24 0.18 -9.06
C LEU A 215 -1.29 -0.77 -9.66
N TRP A 216 -2.08 -1.44 -8.79
CA TRP A 216 -3.10 -2.42 -9.22
C TRP A 216 -4.36 -1.79 -9.82
N SER A 217 -4.45 -0.47 -9.90
CA SER A 217 -5.56 0.25 -10.52
C SER A 217 -5.11 1.17 -11.65
N LEU A 218 -4.49 2.32 -11.33
CA LEU A 218 -4.15 3.33 -12.35
C LEU A 218 -3.18 2.81 -13.40
N VAL A 219 -2.11 2.11 -13.00
CA VAL A 219 -1.10 1.64 -13.95
C VAL A 219 -1.72 0.69 -14.98
N PHE A 220 -2.64 -0.16 -14.54
CA PHE A 220 -3.33 -1.07 -15.45
C PHE A 220 -4.45 -0.39 -16.23
N LEU A 221 -5.13 0.62 -15.66
CA LEU A 221 -6.10 1.44 -16.39
C LEU A 221 -5.43 2.13 -17.59
N LEU A 222 -4.26 2.73 -17.40
CA LEU A 222 -3.48 3.35 -18.46
C LEU A 222 -3.00 2.36 -19.55
N ARG A 223 -3.18 1.05 -19.33
CA ARG A 223 -2.92 -0.03 -20.29
C ARG A 223 -4.21 -0.74 -20.72
N GLY A 224 -5.35 -0.07 -20.63
CA GLY A 224 -6.64 -0.51 -21.15
C GLY A 224 -7.39 -1.54 -20.30
N ARG A 225 -6.93 -1.82 -19.05
CA ARG A 225 -7.66 -2.67 -18.11
C ARG A 225 -8.65 -1.80 -17.32
N SER A 226 -9.91 -2.21 -17.27
CA SER A 226 -10.91 -1.46 -16.52
C SER A 226 -10.77 -1.64 -15.01
N VAL A 227 -11.30 -0.68 -14.25
CA VAL A 227 -11.27 -0.69 -12.79
C VAL A 227 -12.68 -0.68 -12.25
N VAL A 228 -13.01 -1.65 -11.42
CA VAL A 228 -14.18 -1.65 -10.55
C VAL A 228 -13.71 -1.31 -9.14
N MET A 229 -14.36 -0.38 -8.48
CA MET A 229 -13.91 0.05 -7.16
C MET A 229 -15.04 0.15 -6.16
N ARG A 230 -14.64 -0.03 -4.90
CA ARG A 230 -15.47 0.21 -3.74
C ARG A 230 -14.73 1.11 -2.74
N ARG A 231 -15.50 1.91 -2.00
CA ARG A 231 -14.93 2.84 -1.01
C ARG A 231 -14.26 2.09 0.13
N ASP A 232 -14.95 1.10 0.69
CA ASP A 232 -14.50 0.34 1.86
C ASP A 232 -14.47 -1.15 1.57
N PHE A 233 -13.56 -1.87 2.22
CA PHE A 233 -13.48 -3.31 2.12
C PHE A 233 -14.58 -3.98 2.97
N ASP A 234 -15.51 -4.62 2.30
CA ASP A 234 -16.43 -5.59 2.86
C ASP A 234 -16.16 -6.95 2.20
N PRO A 235 -15.87 -8.02 2.98
CA PRO A 235 -15.44 -9.30 2.40
C PRO A 235 -16.54 -9.95 1.54
N ALA A 236 -17.81 -9.92 1.95
CA ALA A 236 -18.89 -10.51 1.17
C ALA A 236 -19.17 -9.70 -0.10
N ALA A 237 -19.12 -8.36 -0.03
CA ALA A 237 -19.26 -7.52 -1.20
C ALA A 237 -18.10 -7.71 -2.19
N ALA A 238 -16.86 -7.89 -1.70
CA ALA A 238 -15.71 -8.14 -2.57
C ALA A 238 -15.88 -9.42 -3.40
N LEU A 239 -16.33 -10.52 -2.78
CA LEU A 239 -16.61 -11.77 -3.50
C LEU A 239 -17.71 -11.57 -4.57
N ARG A 240 -18.81 -10.93 -4.20
CA ARG A 240 -19.89 -10.65 -5.18
C ARG A 240 -19.41 -9.80 -6.35
N LEU A 241 -18.62 -8.76 -6.11
CA LEU A 241 -18.08 -7.92 -7.19
C LEU A 241 -17.11 -8.69 -8.11
N ILE A 242 -16.33 -9.61 -7.55
CA ILE A 242 -15.47 -10.48 -8.36
C ILE A 242 -16.30 -11.26 -9.37
N ASP A 243 -17.36 -11.91 -8.92
CA ASP A 243 -18.21 -12.72 -9.78
C ASP A 243 -19.08 -11.86 -10.72
N GLU A 244 -19.73 -10.80 -10.19
CA GLU A 244 -20.63 -9.92 -10.95
C GLU A 244 -19.94 -9.22 -12.11
N TYR A 245 -18.71 -8.72 -11.88
CA TYR A 245 -17.96 -7.97 -12.88
C TYR A 245 -16.92 -8.82 -13.61
N ALA A 246 -16.87 -10.12 -13.38
CA ALA A 246 -15.85 -11.01 -13.93
C ALA A 246 -14.44 -10.44 -13.74
N ILE A 247 -14.10 -10.11 -12.49
CA ILE A 247 -12.81 -9.52 -12.12
C ILE A 247 -11.69 -10.52 -12.40
N THR A 248 -10.63 -10.07 -13.06
CA THR A 248 -9.47 -10.91 -13.39
C THR A 248 -8.33 -10.75 -12.40
N ASN A 249 -8.22 -9.59 -11.76
CA ASN A 249 -7.14 -9.31 -10.83
C ASN A 249 -7.56 -8.41 -9.67
N VAL A 250 -7.03 -8.71 -8.49
CA VAL A 250 -7.26 -7.93 -7.27
C VAL A 250 -5.99 -7.90 -6.44
N HIS A 251 -5.75 -6.75 -5.78
CA HIS A 251 -4.74 -6.64 -4.74
C HIS A 251 -5.43 -6.64 -3.36
N LEU A 252 -4.99 -7.56 -2.50
CA LEU A 252 -5.49 -7.70 -1.14
C LEU A 252 -4.31 -7.62 -0.15
N VAL A 253 -4.62 -7.37 1.11
CA VAL A 253 -3.64 -7.44 2.20
C VAL A 253 -3.97 -8.60 3.14
N PRO A 254 -3.01 -9.14 3.92
CA PRO A 254 -3.23 -10.32 4.75
C PRO A 254 -4.42 -10.21 5.72
N THR A 255 -4.71 -9.03 6.25
CA THR A 255 -5.89 -8.80 7.09
C THR A 255 -7.20 -8.97 6.33
N GLN A 256 -7.24 -8.66 5.04
CA GLN A 256 -8.40 -8.92 4.19
C GLN A 256 -8.56 -10.42 3.93
N PHE A 257 -7.46 -11.18 3.76
CA PHE A 257 -7.50 -12.65 3.71
C PHE A 257 -8.12 -13.25 4.96
N VAL A 258 -7.69 -12.80 6.14
CA VAL A 258 -8.28 -13.26 7.41
C VAL A 258 -9.77 -12.98 7.48
N ARG A 259 -10.22 -11.80 7.04
CA ARG A 259 -11.65 -11.45 7.01
C ARG A 259 -12.44 -12.30 6.00
N LEU A 260 -11.89 -12.58 4.83
CA LEU A 260 -12.50 -13.48 3.82
C LEU A 260 -12.65 -14.91 4.37
N LEU A 261 -11.60 -15.46 4.98
CA LEU A 261 -11.59 -16.80 5.56
C LEU A 261 -12.55 -16.96 6.76
N ARG A 262 -13.02 -15.86 7.35
CA ARG A 262 -14.00 -15.84 8.45
C ARG A 262 -15.46 -15.71 8.01
N LEU A 263 -15.71 -15.52 6.73
CA LEU A 263 -17.06 -15.62 6.21
C LEU A 263 -17.62 -17.02 6.51
N ASP A 264 -18.94 -17.09 6.69
CA ASP A 264 -19.61 -18.36 6.88
C ASP A 264 -19.42 -19.29 5.66
N GLU A 265 -19.69 -20.57 5.87
CA GLU A 265 -19.46 -21.58 4.83
C GLU A 265 -20.36 -21.36 3.61
N GLU A 266 -21.59 -20.89 3.81
CA GLU A 266 -22.54 -20.61 2.73
C GLU A 266 -22.02 -19.50 1.82
N ALA A 267 -21.57 -18.37 2.40
CA ALA A 267 -21.00 -17.25 1.65
C ALA A 267 -19.73 -17.65 0.89
N ARG A 268 -18.89 -18.50 1.50
CA ARG A 268 -17.67 -19.01 0.84
C ARG A 268 -17.96 -20.00 -0.27
N ALA A 269 -18.95 -20.87 -0.08
CA ALA A 269 -19.35 -21.87 -1.08
C ALA A 269 -20.11 -21.26 -2.27
N ALA A 270 -20.74 -20.09 -2.10
CA ALA A 270 -21.42 -19.37 -3.18
C ALA A 270 -20.45 -18.65 -4.13
N PHE A 271 -19.19 -18.46 -3.76
CA PHE A 271 -18.20 -17.76 -4.55
C PHE A 271 -17.67 -18.66 -5.68
N ASP A 272 -17.78 -18.21 -6.92
CA ASP A 272 -17.26 -18.90 -8.10
C ASP A 272 -15.78 -18.57 -8.33
N GLY A 273 -15.41 -17.31 -8.43
CA GLY A 273 -14.04 -16.84 -8.62
C GLY A 273 -13.33 -17.28 -9.89
N SER A 274 -14.05 -17.95 -10.82
CA SER A 274 -13.47 -18.57 -12.03
C SER A 274 -12.87 -17.56 -13.01
N SER A 275 -13.23 -16.27 -12.88
CA SER A 275 -12.65 -15.18 -13.69
C SER A 275 -11.27 -14.74 -13.21
N LEU A 276 -10.88 -15.07 -11.97
CA LEU A 276 -9.62 -14.62 -11.39
C LEU A 276 -8.41 -15.24 -12.09
N ALA A 277 -7.57 -14.40 -12.64
CA ALA A 277 -6.26 -14.78 -13.19
C ALA A 277 -5.13 -14.55 -12.19
N ALA A 278 -5.25 -13.52 -11.33
CA ALA A 278 -4.25 -13.19 -10.33
C ALA A 278 -4.87 -12.49 -9.10
N VAL A 279 -4.56 -13.00 -7.93
CA VAL A 279 -4.81 -12.35 -6.62
C VAL A 279 -3.47 -12.07 -5.99
N TRP A 280 -3.08 -10.80 -5.97
CA TRP A 280 -1.81 -10.39 -5.40
C TRP A 280 -1.98 -9.92 -3.97
N HIS A 281 -1.06 -10.30 -3.10
CA HIS A 281 -0.99 -9.74 -1.76
C HIS A 281 0.43 -9.31 -1.40
N GLY A 282 0.52 -8.39 -0.46
CA GLY A 282 1.76 -7.86 0.07
C GLY A 282 1.50 -6.78 1.12
N ALA A 283 2.40 -5.83 1.25
CA ALA A 283 2.35 -4.70 2.18
C ALA A 283 2.39 -5.05 3.68
N ALA A 284 2.25 -6.33 4.04
CA ALA A 284 2.39 -6.84 5.40
C ALA A 284 2.78 -8.31 5.37
N PRO A 285 3.41 -8.85 6.44
CA PRO A 285 3.67 -10.28 6.55
C PRO A 285 2.37 -11.09 6.50
N CYS A 286 2.35 -12.14 5.69
CA CYS A 286 1.23 -13.06 5.60
C CYS A 286 1.55 -14.37 6.32
N PRO A 287 0.80 -14.76 7.37
CA PRO A 287 1.00 -16.04 8.01
C PRO A 287 0.87 -17.19 7.00
N PRO A 288 1.82 -18.15 6.97
CA PRO A 288 1.82 -19.22 5.98
C PRO A 288 0.52 -20.02 5.94
N GLU A 289 -0.11 -20.27 7.09
CA GLU A 289 -1.38 -20.97 7.17
C GLU A 289 -2.53 -20.19 6.51
N VAL A 290 -2.58 -18.86 6.72
CA VAL A 290 -3.58 -18.00 6.09
C VAL A 290 -3.44 -18.03 4.57
N LYS A 291 -2.21 -17.90 4.07
CA LYS A 291 -1.95 -17.97 2.62
C LYS A 291 -2.28 -19.34 2.03
N ARG A 292 -1.92 -20.43 2.73
CA ARG A 292 -2.27 -21.80 2.29
C ARG A 292 -3.77 -21.96 2.13
N ARG A 293 -4.55 -21.56 3.15
CA ARG A 293 -6.02 -21.64 3.10
C ARG A 293 -6.62 -20.78 1.99
N MET A 294 -6.02 -19.63 1.68
CA MET A 294 -6.44 -18.81 0.53
C MET A 294 -6.15 -19.52 -0.80
N ILE A 295 -4.97 -20.14 -0.94
CA ILE A 295 -4.62 -20.93 -2.14
C ILE A 295 -5.57 -22.13 -2.29
N ASP A 296 -5.89 -22.83 -1.20
CA ASP A 296 -6.81 -23.97 -1.21
C ASP A 296 -8.22 -23.56 -1.66
N TRP A 297 -8.65 -22.34 -1.34
CA TRP A 297 -9.97 -21.83 -1.70
C TRP A 297 -10.01 -21.16 -3.07
N PHE A 298 -9.10 -20.22 -3.33
CA PHE A 298 -9.07 -19.41 -4.57
C PHE A 298 -8.33 -20.11 -5.71
N GLY A 299 -7.60 -21.19 -5.43
CA GLY A 299 -6.74 -21.87 -6.39
C GLY A 299 -5.34 -21.23 -6.51
N PRO A 300 -4.54 -21.70 -7.50
CA PRO A 300 -3.14 -21.31 -7.67
C PRO A 300 -2.95 -19.90 -8.25
N VAL A 301 -3.92 -19.01 -8.06
CA VAL A 301 -3.91 -17.61 -8.51
C VAL A 301 -3.48 -16.63 -7.40
N VAL A 302 -3.27 -17.12 -6.15
CA VAL A 302 -2.90 -16.31 -5.00
C VAL A 302 -1.39 -16.13 -4.93
N HIS A 303 -0.91 -15.01 -5.43
CA HIS A 303 0.51 -14.66 -5.54
C HIS A 303 0.91 -13.64 -4.48
N GLU A 304 2.21 -13.53 -4.22
CA GLU A 304 2.76 -12.57 -3.26
C GLU A 304 3.87 -11.74 -3.90
N TYR A 305 3.93 -10.48 -3.50
CA TYR A 305 5.08 -9.64 -3.77
C TYR A 305 5.62 -9.05 -2.47
N TYR A 306 6.90 -8.75 -2.47
CA TYR A 306 7.55 -7.96 -1.44
C TYR A 306 8.01 -6.63 -2.03
N GLY A 307 7.69 -5.57 -1.31
CA GLY A 307 8.03 -4.21 -1.69
C GLY A 307 7.54 -3.18 -0.69
N SER A 308 7.86 -1.95 -0.94
CA SER A 308 7.42 -0.79 -0.14
C SER A 308 7.17 0.41 -1.05
N THR A 309 6.67 1.50 -0.49
CA THR A 309 6.53 2.75 -1.24
C THR A 309 7.89 3.27 -1.71
N GLU A 310 8.92 3.13 -0.86
CA GLU A 310 10.29 3.52 -1.13
C GLU A 310 10.95 2.61 -2.17
N ALA A 311 10.76 1.31 -2.01
CA ALA A 311 11.51 0.31 -2.78
C ALA A 311 10.68 -0.37 -3.89
N SER A 312 9.47 0.14 -4.22
CA SER A 312 8.59 -0.46 -5.24
C SER A 312 8.37 -1.97 -5.01
N VAL A 313 8.21 -2.77 -6.07
CA VAL A 313 8.17 -4.24 -6.03
C VAL A 313 9.58 -4.78 -6.22
N ASN A 314 10.10 -5.52 -5.26
CA ASN A 314 11.47 -6.07 -5.27
C ASN A 314 11.54 -7.55 -5.57
N SER A 315 10.57 -8.31 -5.09
CA SER A 315 10.46 -9.75 -5.39
C SER A 315 9.01 -10.17 -5.56
N VAL A 316 8.81 -11.27 -6.26
CA VAL A 316 7.50 -11.87 -6.49
C VAL A 316 7.59 -13.38 -6.35
N ILE A 317 6.49 -14.02 -5.91
CA ILE A 317 6.36 -15.47 -5.85
C ILE A 317 4.95 -15.87 -6.27
N THR A 318 4.87 -16.84 -7.17
CA THR A 318 3.60 -17.44 -7.56
C THR A 318 3.08 -18.41 -6.50
N ALA A 319 1.80 -18.76 -6.57
CA ALA A 319 1.23 -19.76 -5.67
C ALA A 319 1.94 -21.11 -5.74
N GLU A 320 2.27 -21.55 -6.97
CA GLU A 320 2.94 -22.83 -7.21
C GLU A 320 4.37 -22.88 -6.67
N GLU A 321 5.12 -21.77 -6.78
CA GLU A 321 6.45 -21.63 -6.19
C GLU A 321 6.36 -21.56 -4.66
N TRP A 322 5.38 -20.79 -4.15
CA TRP A 322 5.18 -20.64 -2.72
C TRP A 322 4.83 -21.97 -2.03
N LEU A 323 4.04 -22.84 -2.68
CA LEU A 323 3.75 -24.19 -2.17
C LEU A 323 5.02 -25.04 -2.02
N LYS A 324 6.07 -24.76 -2.79
CA LYS A 324 7.40 -25.43 -2.68
C LYS A 324 8.31 -24.73 -1.67
N LYS A 325 8.14 -23.41 -1.48
CA LYS A 325 8.95 -22.55 -0.61
C LYS A 325 8.05 -21.75 0.36
N PRO A 326 7.30 -22.42 1.26
CA PRO A 326 6.37 -21.72 2.16
C PRO A 326 7.08 -20.69 3.03
N GLY A 327 6.49 -19.49 3.12
CA GLY A 327 7.05 -18.36 3.88
C GLY A 327 8.03 -17.48 3.12
N SER A 328 8.43 -17.87 1.90
CA SER A 328 9.23 -17.00 1.03
C SER A 328 8.37 -15.91 0.40
N VAL A 329 8.96 -14.75 0.16
CA VAL A 329 8.40 -13.63 -0.62
C VAL A 329 8.93 -13.62 -2.07
N GLY A 330 9.63 -14.68 -2.47
CA GLY A 330 10.03 -14.94 -3.85
C GLY A 330 11.47 -14.60 -4.21
N LEU A 331 11.72 -14.68 -5.50
CA LEU A 331 13.00 -14.30 -6.08
C LEU A 331 13.03 -12.78 -6.33
N PRO A 332 14.19 -12.13 -6.12
CA PRO A 332 14.39 -10.75 -6.55
C PRO A 332 14.06 -10.55 -8.03
N LEU A 333 13.43 -9.43 -8.37
CA LEU A 333 13.20 -9.07 -9.76
C LEU A 333 14.54 -8.81 -10.47
N PRO A 334 14.65 -9.05 -11.79
CA PRO A 334 15.86 -8.79 -12.56
C PRO A 334 16.34 -7.32 -12.51
N THR A 335 15.44 -6.41 -12.14
CA THR A 335 15.71 -4.98 -11.98
C THR A 335 16.24 -4.61 -10.59
N THR A 336 16.33 -5.57 -9.65
CA THR A 336 16.67 -5.31 -8.25
C THR A 336 17.74 -6.28 -7.76
N GLU A 337 18.88 -5.76 -7.34
CA GLU A 337 19.86 -6.51 -6.56
C GLU A 337 19.43 -6.48 -5.09
N VAL A 338 19.41 -7.65 -4.45
CA VAL A 338 19.13 -7.80 -3.01
C VAL A 338 20.39 -8.31 -2.30
N HIS A 339 20.79 -7.58 -1.27
CA HIS A 339 21.93 -7.92 -0.43
C HIS A 339 21.49 -8.10 1.02
N ILE A 340 21.89 -9.19 1.63
CA ILE A 340 21.68 -9.43 3.07
C ILE A 340 22.99 -9.13 3.77
N LEU A 341 22.98 -8.15 4.66
CA LEU A 341 24.19 -7.75 5.40
C LEU A 341 24.01 -8.00 6.90
N ARG A 342 25.04 -8.56 7.51
CA ARG A 342 25.14 -8.74 8.96
C ARG A 342 25.33 -7.39 9.67
N GLU A 343 25.30 -7.36 10.99
CA GLU A 343 25.52 -6.17 11.82
C GLU A 343 26.92 -5.55 11.61
N ASP A 344 27.93 -6.38 11.28
CA ASP A 344 29.30 -5.92 10.93
C ASP A 344 29.40 -5.31 9.51
N GLY A 345 28.31 -5.35 8.75
CA GLY A 345 28.22 -4.83 7.38
C GLY A 345 28.72 -5.79 6.31
N GLU A 346 29.17 -6.99 6.67
CA GLU A 346 29.62 -8.03 5.73
C GLU A 346 28.42 -8.83 5.18
N PRO A 347 28.53 -9.39 3.97
CA PRO A 347 27.49 -10.24 3.40
C PRO A 347 27.19 -11.45 4.27
N ALA A 348 25.89 -11.73 4.48
CA ALA A 348 25.43 -12.93 5.14
C ALA A 348 25.51 -14.16 4.20
N ALA A 349 25.77 -15.33 4.78
CA ALA A 349 25.70 -16.59 4.05
C ALA A 349 24.24 -16.99 3.73
N ALA A 350 24.05 -17.93 2.80
CA ALA A 350 22.73 -18.49 2.53
C ALA A 350 22.10 -19.07 3.81
N GLY A 351 20.86 -18.70 4.10
CA GLY A 351 20.15 -19.05 5.33
C GLY A 351 20.49 -18.19 6.55
N GLU A 352 21.53 -17.36 6.50
CA GLU A 352 21.91 -16.46 7.56
C GLU A 352 21.07 -15.17 7.49
N ARG A 353 20.52 -14.75 8.63
CA ARG A 353 19.70 -13.53 8.73
C ARG A 353 20.58 -12.28 8.80
N GLY A 354 20.14 -11.23 8.13
CA GLY A 354 20.73 -9.89 8.17
C GLY A 354 19.76 -8.83 7.71
N GLN A 355 20.20 -7.59 7.72
CA GLN A 355 19.42 -6.48 7.18
C GLN A 355 19.40 -6.54 5.66
N ILE A 356 18.24 -6.27 5.07
CA ILE A 356 18.01 -6.29 3.63
C ILE A 356 18.36 -4.93 3.04
N PHE A 357 19.22 -4.95 2.01
CA PHE A 357 19.59 -3.80 1.21
C PHE A 357 19.28 -4.05 -0.26
N PHE A 358 19.04 -2.97 -0.97
CA PHE A 358 18.65 -2.97 -2.38
C PHE A 358 19.57 -2.08 -3.21
N ARG A 359 19.69 -2.41 -4.50
CA ARG A 359 20.18 -1.53 -5.56
C ARG A 359 19.38 -1.81 -6.81
N TYR A 360 18.97 -0.77 -7.54
CA TYR A 360 18.34 -0.95 -8.84
C TYR A 360 19.35 -0.99 -9.95
N THR A 361 19.22 -1.96 -10.86
CA THR A 361 20.10 -2.11 -12.02
C THR A 361 19.98 -0.94 -13.01
N SER A 362 18.88 -0.20 -12.97
CA SER A 362 18.67 1.03 -13.75
C SER A 362 19.47 2.23 -13.25
N GLY A 363 20.03 2.16 -12.02
CA GLY A 363 20.63 3.31 -11.35
C GLY A 363 19.63 4.31 -10.79
N ASP A 364 18.32 4.01 -10.85
CA ASP A 364 17.30 4.79 -10.16
C ASP A 364 17.41 4.58 -8.64
N ASP A 365 17.00 5.58 -7.84
CA ASP A 365 17.20 5.53 -6.39
C ASP A 365 16.06 6.23 -5.65
N VAL A 366 15.91 5.91 -4.36
CA VAL A 366 14.89 6.48 -3.50
C VAL A 366 15.38 7.79 -2.88
N VAL A 367 14.49 8.78 -2.85
CA VAL A 367 14.74 10.07 -2.20
C VAL A 367 13.54 10.42 -1.32
N TYR A 368 13.78 10.83 -0.08
CA TYR A 368 12.77 11.46 0.74
C TYR A 368 12.70 12.94 0.39
N TRP A 369 11.52 13.38 -0.07
CA TRP A 369 11.29 14.74 -0.55
C TRP A 369 11.62 15.77 0.53
N GLY A 370 12.52 16.73 0.22
CA GLY A 370 12.91 17.77 1.15
C GLY A 370 13.70 17.32 2.40
N ASP A 371 14.05 16.03 2.51
CA ASP A 371 14.72 15.46 3.70
C ASP A 371 16.02 14.71 3.31
N GLU A 372 17.08 15.48 3.07
CA GLU A 372 18.41 14.92 2.71
C GLU A 372 19.02 14.08 3.84
N GLU A 373 18.76 14.43 5.10
CA GLU A 373 19.28 13.67 6.24
C GLU A 373 18.65 12.28 6.28
N LYS A 374 17.33 12.22 6.14
CA LYS A 374 16.62 10.94 6.06
C LYS A 374 17.05 10.15 4.83
N THR A 375 17.20 10.78 3.68
CA THR A 375 17.70 10.12 2.46
C THR A 375 19.07 9.50 2.74
N ARG A 376 20.01 10.24 3.28
CA ARG A 376 21.34 9.72 3.64
C ARG A 376 21.29 8.60 4.68
N SER A 377 20.37 8.66 5.63
CA SER A 377 20.26 7.66 6.72
C SER A 377 19.84 6.27 6.25
N VAL A 378 19.24 6.14 5.08
CA VAL A 378 18.84 4.85 4.51
C VAL A 378 19.82 4.32 3.46
N HIS A 379 20.83 5.12 3.08
CA HIS A 379 21.84 4.76 2.11
C HIS A 379 23.18 4.42 2.73
N ARG A 380 23.90 3.53 2.08
CA ARG A 380 25.30 3.21 2.35
C ARG A 380 26.21 3.91 1.34
N ALA A 381 27.49 4.05 1.68
CA ALA A 381 28.49 4.67 0.81
C ALA A 381 28.72 3.90 -0.52
N ASP A 382 28.37 2.62 -0.56
CA ASP A 382 28.47 1.75 -1.74
C ASP A 382 27.23 1.82 -2.65
N GLY A 383 26.25 2.71 -2.37
CA GLY A 383 25.05 2.91 -3.18
C GLY A 383 23.92 1.90 -2.90
N LEU A 384 24.04 1.11 -1.83
CA LEU A 384 22.94 0.29 -1.36
C LEU A 384 22.00 1.11 -0.46
N PHE A 385 20.69 0.87 -0.55
CA PHE A 385 19.72 1.47 0.37
C PHE A 385 18.88 0.40 1.08
N THR A 386 18.27 0.75 2.20
CA THR A 386 17.44 -0.15 3.00
C THR A 386 16.14 0.48 3.41
N THR A 387 15.09 -0.36 3.56
CA THR A 387 13.79 0.00 4.17
C THR A 387 13.70 -0.43 5.63
N GLY A 388 14.79 -1.01 6.16
CA GLY A 388 14.90 -1.47 7.55
C GLY A 388 14.31 -2.86 7.80
N ASP A 389 14.09 -3.64 6.75
CA ASP A 389 13.61 -5.02 6.88
C ASP A 389 14.79 -5.98 7.14
N VAL A 390 14.52 -7.08 7.85
CA VAL A 390 15.45 -8.18 8.15
C VAL A 390 14.98 -9.45 7.48
N GLY A 391 15.90 -10.22 6.91
CA GLY A 391 15.57 -11.47 6.24
C GLY A 391 16.82 -12.28 5.89
N HIS A 392 16.63 -13.29 5.05
CA HIS A 392 17.71 -14.09 4.48
C HIS A 392 17.36 -14.55 3.07
N LEU A 393 18.38 -14.88 2.29
CA LEU A 393 18.25 -15.64 1.04
C LEU A 393 18.56 -17.11 1.33
N ASP A 394 17.78 -18.03 0.79
CA ASP A 394 18.15 -19.45 0.82
C ASP A 394 19.19 -19.80 -0.28
N GLU A 395 19.59 -21.08 -0.35
CA GLU A 395 20.57 -21.58 -1.32
C GLU A 395 20.10 -21.43 -2.78
N ASP A 396 18.78 -21.37 -3.01
CA ASP A 396 18.18 -21.18 -4.33
C ASP A 396 17.93 -19.69 -4.66
N GLY A 397 18.29 -18.76 -3.75
CA GLY A 397 18.12 -17.31 -3.91
C GLY A 397 16.72 -16.78 -3.56
N TYR A 398 15.84 -17.59 -2.97
CA TYR A 398 14.54 -17.13 -2.49
C TYR A 398 14.69 -16.29 -1.23
N LEU A 399 14.00 -15.14 -1.21
CA LEU A 399 14.00 -14.21 -0.08
C LEU A 399 12.94 -14.61 0.95
N PHE A 400 13.34 -14.60 2.22
CA PHE A 400 12.47 -14.79 3.37
C PHE A 400 12.58 -13.59 4.29
N LEU A 401 11.42 -13.03 4.67
CA LEU A 401 11.35 -11.93 5.62
C LEU A 401 11.25 -12.46 7.05
N SER A 402 11.92 -11.79 7.98
CA SER A 402 11.80 -12.08 9.41
C SER A 402 10.96 -11.03 10.12
N ASP A 403 11.37 -9.78 10.09
CA ASP A 403 10.66 -8.62 10.65
C ASP A 403 11.36 -7.30 10.23
N ARG A 404 10.97 -6.19 10.88
CA ARG A 404 11.70 -4.92 10.78
C ARG A 404 12.68 -4.77 11.94
N VAL A 405 13.81 -4.15 11.68
CA VAL A 405 14.81 -3.82 12.72
C VAL A 405 14.15 -3.10 13.91
N ILE A 406 13.25 -2.15 13.63
CA ILE A 406 12.58 -1.34 14.66
C ILE A 406 11.58 -2.13 15.52
N ASP A 407 11.05 -3.24 15.01
CA ASP A 407 10.07 -4.08 15.72
C ASP A 407 10.69 -5.28 16.41
N MET A 408 11.97 -5.56 16.14
CA MET A 408 12.70 -6.66 16.72
C MET A 408 12.84 -6.49 18.25
N ILE A 409 12.55 -7.54 19.00
CA ILE A 409 12.65 -7.58 20.46
C ILE A 409 14.00 -8.16 20.82
N ILE A 410 14.75 -7.47 21.69
CA ILE A 410 16.05 -7.95 22.17
C ILE A 410 15.90 -8.38 23.63
N SER A 411 15.72 -9.68 23.83
CA SER A 411 15.51 -10.26 25.16
C SER A 411 16.72 -11.11 25.56
N GLY A 412 17.45 -10.67 26.58
CA GLY A 412 18.64 -11.37 27.06
C GLY A 412 19.72 -11.56 25.99
N GLY A 413 19.86 -10.60 25.06
CA GLY A 413 20.80 -10.67 23.93
C GLY A 413 20.34 -11.57 22.76
N VAL A 414 19.08 -12.06 22.80
CA VAL A 414 18.50 -12.87 21.74
C VAL A 414 17.53 -12.02 20.93
N ASN A 415 17.70 -12.00 19.60
CA ASN A 415 16.78 -11.34 18.68
C ASN A 415 15.52 -12.19 18.50
N ILE A 416 14.37 -11.63 18.87
CA ILE A 416 13.05 -12.25 18.71
C ILE A 416 12.25 -11.43 17.73
N TYR A 417 11.64 -12.10 16.77
CA TYR A 417 10.88 -11.47 15.67
C TYR A 417 9.38 -11.58 15.93
N PRO A 418 8.68 -10.46 16.22
CA PRO A 418 7.25 -10.44 16.49
C PRO A 418 6.38 -11.14 15.47
N ALA A 419 6.67 -10.97 14.18
CA ALA A 419 5.87 -11.53 13.09
C ALA A 419 5.73 -13.06 13.16
N GLU A 420 6.76 -13.76 13.66
CA GLU A 420 6.73 -15.22 13.84
C GLU A 420 5.68 -15.62 14.89
N ILE A 421 5.60 -14.86 15.98
CA ILE A 421 4.69 -15.09 17.10
C ILE A 421 3.26 -14.68 16.71
N GLU A 422 3.11 -13.53 16.06
CA GLU A 422 1.84 -13.04 15.49
C GLU A 422 1.24 -14.06 14.53
N GLY A 423 2.11 -14.67 13.68
CA GLY A 423 1.72 -15.71 12.73
C GLY A 423 1.13 -16.96 13.39
N VAL A 424 1.58 -17.29 14.59
CA VAL A 424 1.01 -18.40 15.38
C VAL A 424 -0.28 -17.95 16.06
N LEU A 425 -0.27 -16.83 16.78
CA LEU A 425 -1.42 -16.36 17.55
C LEU A 425 -2.67 -16.10 16.71
N ILE A 426 -2.51 -15.59 15.48
CA ILE A 426 -3.64 -15.28 14.60
C ILE A 426 -4.41 -16.53 14.15
N THR A 427 -3.81 -17.71 14.24
CA THR A 427 -4.47 -18.99 13.91
C THR A 427 -5.40 -19.49 15.02
N HIS A 428 -5.30 -18.93 16.22
CA HIS A 428 -6.14 -19.33 17.35
C HIS A 428 -7.59 -18.84 17.16
N PRO A 429 -8.61 -19.69 17.42
CA PRO A 429 -10.02 -19.34 17.16
C PRO A 429 -10.51 -18.11 17.92
N ALA A 430 -10.02 -17.88 19.15
CA ALA A 430 -10.40 -16.74 19.97
C ALA A 430 -9.73 -15.41 19.56
N VAL A 431 -8.76 -15.43 18.64
CA VAL A 431 -7.98 -14.25 18.23
C VAL A 431 -8.55 -13.66 16.95
N ARG A 432 -9.03 -12.41 17.00
CA ARG A 432 -9.43 -11.64 15.80
C ARG A 432 -8.23 -10.98 15.15
N ASP A 433 -7.39 -10.34 15.97
CA ASP A 433 -6.20 -9.64 15.53
C ASP A 433 -5.15 -9.64 16.66
N VAL A 434 -3.88 -9.46 16.32
CA VAL A 434 -2.78 -9.54 17.27
C VAL A 434 -1.62 -8.63 16.90
N ALA A 435 -0.97 -8.11 17.92
CA ALA A 435 0.31 -7.41 17.86
C ALA A 435 1.25 -7.96 18.93
N VAL A 436 2.51 -8.19 18.54
CA VAL A 436 3.57 -8.60 19.48
C VAL A 436 4.66 -7.54 19.47
N PHE A 437 5.15 -7.19 20.66
CA PHE A 437 6.17 -6.16 20.83
C PHE A 437 6.96 -6.36 22.13
N GLY A 438 8.14 -5.72 22.21
CA GLY A 438 8.97 -5.71 23.40
C GLY A 438 8.49 -4.67 24.41
N VAL A 439 8.45 -5.07 25.67
CA VAL A 439 8.25 -4.18 26.82
C VAL A 439 9.43 -4.29 27.76
N PRO A 440 9.71 -3.25 28.60
CA PRO A 440 10.86 -3.27 29.52
C PRO A 440 10.87 -4.48 30.44
N ASP A 441 12.05 -5.05 30.65
CA ASP A 441 12.32 -6.11 31.61
C ASP A 441 13.66 -5.84 32.32
N GLU A 442 13.68 -5.90 33.66
CA GLU A 442 14.87 -5.55 34.45
C GLU A 442 16.03 -6.53 34.25
N GLU A 443 15.75 -7.81 33.98
CA GLU A 443 16.73 -8.87 33.86
C GLU A 443 17.19 -9.06 32.39
N PHE A 444 16.22 -9.06 31.46
CA PHE A 444 16.47 -9.38 30.06
C PHE A 444 16.54 -8.15 29.13
N GLY A 445 16.35 -6.94 29.66
CA GLY A 445 16.23 -5.70 28.89
C GLY A 445 14.85 -5.53 28.28
N GLU A 446 14.41 -6.51 27.49
CA GLU A 446 13.04 -6.58 26.97
C GLU A 446 12.43 -7.95 27.20
N GLN A 447 11.10 -7.98 27.37
CA GLN A 447 10.31 -9.20 27.33
C GLN A 447 9.22 -9.12 26.27
N VAL A 448 8.82 -10.30 25.77
CA VAL A 448 7.78 -10.42 24.75
C VAL A 448 6.40 -10.20 25.36
N LYS A 449 5.62 -9.28 24.79
CA LYS A 449 4.22 -9.03 25.14
C LYS A 449 3.35 -9.15 23.90
N ALA A 450 2.14 -9.71 24.05
CA ALA A 450 1.14 -9.72 23.00
C ALA A 450 -0.05 -8.82 23.39
N ALA A 451 -0.55 -8.04 22.45
CA ALA A 451 -1.87 -7.40 22.52
C ALA A 451 -2.81 -8.16 21.58
N VAL A 452 -3.99 -8.53 22.05
CA VAL A 452 -4.93 -9.38 21.33
C VAL A 452 -6.31 -8.73 21.27
N GLU A 453 -6.84 -8.57 20.06
CA GLU A 453 -8.24 -8.28 19.81
C GLU A 453 -8.98 -9.62 19.69
N LEU A 454 -9.99 -9.82 20.51
CA LEU A 454 -10.72 -11.09 20.56
C LEU A 454 -11.72 -11.24 19.41
N ALA A 455 -11.93 -12.47 18.99
CA ALA A 455 -13.02 -12.84 18.09
C ALA A 455 -14.38 -12.72 18.80
N ASP A 456 -15.47 -12.59 18.03
CA ASP A 456 -16.83 -12.49 18.57
C ASP A 456 -17.16 -13.70 19.45
N GLY A 457 -17.69 -13.42 20.63
CA GLY A 457 -18.06 -14.45 21.60
C GLY A 457 -16.92 -14.96 22.49
N ALA A 458 -15.68 -14.50 22.28
CA ALA A 458 -14.58 -14.78 23.20
C ALA A 458 -14.52 -13.70 24.29
N GLU A 459 -14.28 -14.10 25.54
CA GLU A 459 -14.20 -13.21 26.69
C GLU A 459 -12.78 -13.12 27.24
N PRO A 460 -12.29 -11.93 27.61
CA PRO A 460 -10.95 -11.77 28.18
C PRO A 460 -10.86 -12.46 29.55
N SER A 461 -9.82 -13.27 29.73
CA SER A 461 -9.55 -13.94 31.00
C SER A 461 -8.10 -14.38 31.13
N ASP A 462 -7.61 -14.55 32.37
CA ASP A 462 -6.26 -15.09 32.63
C ASP A 462 -6.12 -16.51 32.07
N ALA A 463 -7.20 -17.30 32.07
CA ALA A 463 -7.22 -18.64 31.48
C ALA A 463 -6.96 -18.59 29.97
N LEU A 464 -7.64 -17.70 29.26
CA LEU A 464 -7.44 -17.51 27.80
C LEU A 464 -6.05 -16.96 27.51
N ALA A 465 -5.53 -16.03 28.33
CA ALA A 465 -4.15 -15.55 28.19
C ALA A 465 -3.14 -16.69 28.31
N GLY A 466 -3.34 -17.58 29.29
CA GLY A 466 -2.53 -18.79 29.48
C GLY A 466 -2.63 -19.76 28.29
N GLU A 467 -3.83 -19.96 27.76
CA GLU A 467 -4.08 -20.77 26.56
C GLU A 467 -3.34 -20.23 25.34
N LEU A 468 -3.40 -18.92 25.08
CA LEU A 468 -2.71 -18.26 23.97
C LEU A 468 -1.18 -18.38 24.11
N ILE A 469 -0.63 -18.20 25.30
CA ILE A 469 0.80 -18.42 25.57
C ILE A 469 1.16 -19.90 25.34
N GLY A 470 0.31 -20.82 25.77
CA GLY A 470 0.46 -22.25 25.53
C GLY A 470 0.44 -22.61 24.05
N HIS A 471 -0.44 -21.98 23.29
CA HIS A 471 -0.54 -22.15 21.84
C HIS A 471 0.77 -21.75 21.14
N VAL A 472 1.39 -20.64 21.54
CA VAL A 472 2.70 -20.24 21.01
C VAL A 472 3.78 -21.26 21.40
N ARG A 473 3.81 -21.71 22.67
CA ARG A 473 4.81 -22.68 23.16
C ARG A 473 4.72 -24.05 22.48
N ALA A 474 3.54 -24.42 22.01
CA ALA A 474 3.36 -25.66 21.25
C ALA A 474 3.98 -25.60 19.84
N SER A 475 4.17 -24.39 19.30
CA SER A 475 4.62 -24.17 17.91
C SER A 475 6.03 -23.58 17.83
N LEU A 476 6.47 -22.82 18.84
CA LEU A 476 7.73 -22.09 18.86
C LEU A 476 8.56 -22.37 20.10
N ALA A 477 9.85 -22.06 20.04
CA ALA A 477 10.74 -22.17 21.20
C ALA A 477 10.24 -21.31 22.37
N GLY A 478 10.33 -21.82 23.60
CA GLY A 478 9.71 -21.23 24.78
C GLY A 478 10.12 -19.79 25.10
N TYR A 479 11.35 -19.38 24.72
CA TYR A 479 11.83 -18.00 24.91
C TYR A 479 11.12 -16.97 24.01
N LYS A 480 10.50 -17.42 22.92
CA LYS A 480 9.71 -16.59 22.01
C LYS A 480 8.27 -16.36 22.49
N ALA A 481 7.78 -17.22 23.40
CA ALA A 481 6.41 -17.11 23.87
C ALA A 481 6.21 -15.81 24.68
N PRO A 482 5.08 -15.10 24.46
CA PRO A 482 4.76 -13.93 25.25
C PRO A 482 4.76 -14.26 26.74
N ARG A 483 5.31 -13.36 27.57
CA ARG A 483 5.22 -13.46 29.03
C ARG A 483 3.90 -12.94 29.56
N SER A 484 3.24 -12.09 28.80
CA SER A 484 1.92 -11.56 29.13
C SER A 484 1.11 -11.27 27.85
N VAL A 485 -0.22 -11.32 28.01
CA VAL A 485 -1.20 -10.99 26.98
C VAL A 485 -2.12 -9.91 27.52
N ASP A 486 -2.26 -8.82 26.78
CA ASP A 486 -3.27 -7.81 27.04
C ASP A 486 -4.40 -7.95 26.03
N PHE A 487 -5.63 -7.82 26.48
CA PHE A 487 -6.80 -7.81 25.60
C PHE A 487 -7.19 -6.37 25.28
N VAL A 488 -7.30 -6.07 23.99
CA VAL A 488 -7.66 -4.74 23.48
C VAL A 488 -9.00 -4.79 22.78
N GLU A 489 -9.76 -3.71 22.87
CA GLU A 489 -11.07 -3.62 22.21
C GLU A 489 -10.91 -3.61 20.69
N ARG A 490 -9.88 -2.91 20.19
CA ARG A 490 -9.59 -2.79 18.75
C ARG A 490 -8.12 -2.61 18.50
N MET A 491 -7.61 -3.32 17.49
CA MET A 491 -6.22 -3.17 17.04
C MET A 491 -6.01 -1.85 16.29
N PRO A 492 -4.97 -1.05 16.61
CA PRO A 492 -4.69 0.22 15.93
C PRO A 492 -4.12 -0.02 14.52
N ARG A 493 -4.99 -0.34 13.58
CA ARG A 493 -4.63 -0.52 12.17
C ARG A 493 -5.11 0.63 11.31
N THR A 494 -4.29 0.96 10.31
CA THR A 494 -4.73 1.81 9.21
C THR A 494 -5.81 1.09 8.39
N PRO A 495 -6.58 1.82 7.58
CA PRO A 495 -7.53 1.21 6.64
C PRO A 495 -6.88 0.21 5.66
N THR A 496 -5.58 0.34 5.42
CA THR A 496 -4.78 -0.61 4.61
C THR A 496 -4.29 -1.82 5.39
N GLY A 497 -4.69 -1.95 6.64
CA GLY A 497 -4.28 -3.06 7.50
C GLY A 497 -2.91 -2.89 8.17
N LYS A 498 -2.17 -1.80 7.92
CA LYS A 498 -0.90 -1.55 8.59
C LYS A 498 -1.11 -1.30 10.08
N LEU A 499 -0.43 -2.07 10.91
CA LEU A 499 -0.49 -1.96 12.36
C LEU A 499 0.42 -0.83 12.87
N TYR A 500 -0.12 0.01 13.75
CA TYR A 500 0.65 1.01 14.48
C TYR A 500 1.11 0.45 15.83
N LYS A 501 2.08 -0.47 15.83
CA LYS A 501 2.61 -1.11 17.04
C LYS A 501 3.03 -0.11 18.13
N ARG A 502 3.55 1.06 17.73
CA ARG A 502 3.96 2.12 18.66
C ARG A 502 2.85 2.54 19.61
N LEU A 503 1.60 2.62 19.14
CA LEU A 503 0.46 3.03 19.97
C LEU A 503 0.17 2.02 21.11
N LEU A 504 0.56 0.76 20.91
CA LEU A 504 0.43 -0.30 21.92
C LEU A 504 1.68 -0.39 22.80
N ARG A 505 2.86 -0.16 22.24
CA ARG A 505 4.16 -0.32 22.88
C ARG A 505 4.57 0.87 23.73
N ASP A 506 4.45 2.10 23.19
CA ASP A 506 5.03 3.30 23.79
C ASP A 506 4.54 3.59 25.21
N PRO A 507 3.28 3.30 25.63
CA PRO A 507 2.84 3.46 27.01
C PRO A 507 3.67 2.67 28.04
N TYR A 508 4.26 1.53 27.66
CA TYR A 508 5.12 0.74 28.54
C TYR A 508 6.53 1.31 28.70
N TRP A 509 6.93 2.20 27.77
CA TRP A 509 8.25 2.83 27.76
C TRP A 509 8.25 4.25 28.33
N GLU A 510 7.10 4.77 28.76
CA GLU A 510 7.01 6.09 29.38
C GLU A 510 7.89 6.16 30.63
N GLY A 511 8.84 7.14 30.65
CA GLY A 511 9.79 7.31 31.76
C GLY A 511 10.99 6.37 31.75
N GLN A 512 11.11 5.48 30.78
CA GLN A 512 12.26 4.58 30.63
C GLN A 512 13.05 4.93 29.34
N LYS A 513 14.37 4.72 29.38
CA LYS A 513 15.19 4.83 28.16
C LYS A 513 14.99 3.57 27.33
N GLN A 514 14.37 3.70 26.17
CA GLN A 514 14.38 2.65 25.18
C GLN A 514 15.83 2.38 24.78
N LYS A 515 16.32 1.16 24.99
CA LYS A 515 17.59 0.72 24.41
C LYS A 515 17.32 0.32 22.96
N ILE A 516 17.74 1.15 22.04
CA ILE A 516 17.90 0.78 20.63
C ILE A 516 19.34 0.34 20.45
#